data_f3ca8ac74442fc68e60356b4f1886e7b
#
_entry.id   f3ca8ac74442fc68e60356b4f1886e7b
#
_cell.length_a   1.000
_cell.length_b   1.000
_cell.length_c   1.000
_cell.angle_alpha   90.00
_cell.angle_beta   90.00
_cell.angle_gamma   90.00
#
_symmetry.space_group_name_H-M   'P 1'
#
loop_
_entity.id
_entity.type
_entity.pdbx_description
1 polymer ?
#
loop_
_entity_poly.entity_id
_entity_poly.type
_entity_poly.pdbx_seq_one_letter_code
_entity_poly.pdbx_strand_id
1 'polypeptide(L)'
;MSGLVEIHEHGSIREVRMARPPVNALNTDLCRALIAALNTAMNEGARGIVLSGSERVFSAGLDVPHLLSHGEDRHAVLDSWQAFFGIARTLAESRIPVVAALTGHSPAGGCVLALCCDYRIMARSPD
;
A
#
# COMPACT_ATOMS: atom_id res chain seq x y z
N MET A 1 9.92 14.45 -2.19
CA MET A 1 8.86 13.90 -1.36
C MET A 1 7.57 13.82 -2.13
N SER A 2 7.02 12.65 -2.22
CA SER A 2 5.88 12.44 -3.10
C SER A 2 4.55 12.95 -2.54
N GLY A 3 4.40 13.02 -1.22
CA GLY A 3 3.09 13.28 -0.61
C GLY A 3 2.07 12.17 -0.81
N LEU A 4 2.45 11.08 -1.46
CA LEU A 4 1.57 9.94 -1.75
C LEU A 4 1.43 8.99 -0.56
N VAL A 5 2.34 9.07 0.39
CA VAL A 5 2.35 8.26 1.60
C VAL A 5 2.64 9.17 2.78
N GLU A 6 1.85 9.02 3.84
CA GLU A 6 2.06 9.70 5.10
C GLU A 6 2.60 8.72 6.12
N ILE A 7 3.51 9.20 6.95
CA ILE A 7 4.09 8.41 8.02
C ILE A 7 3.61 8.96 9.36
N HIS A 8 3.02 8.12 10.17
CA HIS A 8 2.57 8.48 11.51
C HIS A 8 3.24 7.55 12.52
N GLU A 9 3.88 8.12 13.52
CA GLU A 9 4.55 7.33 14.54
C GLU A 9 3.65 7.15 15.76
N HIS A 10 3.51 5.90 16.20
CA HIS A 10 2.74 5.52 17.38
C HIS A 10 3.67 4.75 18.32
N GLY A 11 4.57 5.46 19.00
CA GLY A 11 5.61 4.83 19.80
C GLY A 11 6.57 4.07 18.91
N SER A 12 6.72 2.78 19.14
CA SER A 12 7.59 1.91 18.34
C SER A 12 6.92 1.37 17.08
N ILE A 13 5.64 1.67 16.89
CA ILE A 13 4.87 1.22 15.73
C ILE A 13 4.81 2.36 14.72
N ARG A 14 5.04 2.05 13.46
CA ARG A 14 4.95 3.04 12.39
C ARG A 14 3.72 2.76 11.53
N GLU A 15 2.88 3.77 11.39
CA GLU A 15 1.77 3.71 10.44
C GLU A 15 2.22 4.28 9.10
N VAL A 16 2.06 3.47 8.05
CA VAL A 16 2.32 3.87 6.67
C VAL A 16 0.94 4.02 6.02
N ARG A 17 0.55 5.24 5.74
CA ARG A 17 -0.78 5.57 5.24
C ARG A 17 -0.72 5.96 3.78
N MET A 18 -1.46 5.25 2.95
CA MET A 18 -1.65 5.65 1.54
C MET A 18 -2.47 6.93 1.49
N ALA A 19 -2.01 7.90 0.71
CA ALA A 19 -2.57 9.25 0.65
C ALA A 19 -2.69 9.76 -0.79
N ARG A 20 -3.20 8.92 -1.67
CA ARG A 20 -3.48 9.29 -3.05
C ARG A 20 -4.99 9.33 -3.27
N PRO A 21 -5.64 10.49 -3.02
CA PRO A 21 -7.08 10.56 -3.22
C PRO A 21 -7.46 10.41 -4.70
N PRO A 22 -8.70 10.00 -5.01
CA PRO A 22 -9.76 9.71 -4.04
C PRO A 22 -9.74 8.29 -3.47
N VAL A 23 -9.06 7.33 -4.13
CA VAL A 23 -9.27 5.91 -3.81
C VAL A 23 -7.98 5.13 -3.62
N ASN A 24 -6.85 5.82 -3.47
CA ASN A 24 -5.54 5.17 -3.32
C ASN A 24 -5.27 4.16 -4.43
N ALA A 25 -5.62 4.53 -5.67
CA ALA A 25 -5.33 3.69 -6.83
C ALA A 25 -3.81 3.53 -6.98
N LEU A 26 -3.38 2.31 -7.19
CA LEU A 26 -1.96 1.94 -7.17
C LEU A 26 -1.33 2.17 -8.54
N ASN A 27 -0.87 3.40 -8.75
CA ASN A 27 -0.01 3.70 -9.89
C ASN A 27 1.46 3.41 -9.51
N THR A 28 2.35 3.49 -10.47
CA THR A 28 3.76 3.17 -10.26
C THR A 28 4.39 4.00 -9.15
N ASP A 29 4.08 5.30 -9.10
CA ASP A 29 4.66 6.21 -8.10
C ASP A 29 4.19 5.88 -6.68
N LEU A 30 2.90 5.60 -6.49
CA LEU A 30 2.38 5.19 -5.18
C LEU A 30 3.00 3.86 -4.75
N CYS A 31 3.10 2.91 -5.67
CA CYS A 31 3.72 1.61 -5.37
C CYS A 31 5.16 1.79 -4.90
N ARG A 32 5.94 2.60 -5.59
CA ARG A 32 7.34 2.85 -5.22
C ARG A 32 7.45 3.58 -3.89
N ALA A 33 6.57 4.57 -3.65
CA ALA A 33 6.54 5.29 -2.39
C ALA A 33 6.22 4.36 -1.21
N LEU A 34 5.29 3.43 -1.40
CA LEU A 34 4.96 2.44 -0.38
C LEU A 34 6.13 1.52 -0.07
N ILE A 35 6.79 0.98 -1.09
CA ILE A 35 7.95 0.10 -0.91
C ILE A 35 9.03 0.83 -0.12
N ALA A 36 9.33 2.08 -0.50
CA ALA A 36 10.33 2.89 0.17
C ALA A 36 9.96 3.13 1.65
N ALA A 37 8.70 3.50 1.91
CA ALA A 37 8.23 3.75 3.28
C ALA A 37 8.28 2.50 4.15
N LEU A 38 7.89 1.35 3.61
CA LEU A 38 7.93 0.08 4.33
C LEU A 38 9.38 -0.31 4.68
N ASN A 39 10.26 -0.23 3.71
CA ASN A 39 11.68 -0.55 3.93
C ASN A 39 12.33 0.41 4.90
N THR A 40 12.02 1.69 4.83
CA THR A 40 12.52 2.70 5.77
C THR A 40 12.07 2.38 7.19
N ALA A 41 10.80 2.03 7.40
CA ALA A 41 10.29 1.67 8.71
C ALA A 41 11.04 0.47 9.30
N MET A 42 11.27 -0.56 8.50
CA MET A 42 12.03 -1.73 8.94
C MET A 42 13.48 -1.39 9.29
N ASN A 43 14.11 -0.58 8.44
CA ASN A 43 15.53 -0.22 8.61
C ASN A 43 15.75 0.75 9.77
N GLU A 44 14.75 1.55 10.11
CA GLU A 44 14.84 2.50 11.24
C GLU A 44 14.42 1.88 12.58
N GLY A 45 14.18 0.57 12.59
CA GLY A 45 13.94 -0.15 13.83
C GLY A 45 12.52 -0.09 14.37
N ALA A 46 11.53 0.19 13.54
CA ALA A 46 10.14 0.04 13.95
C ALA A 46 9.89 -1.42 14.37
N ARG A 47 9.09 -1.60 15.43
CA ARG A 47 8.77 -2.93 15.93
C ARG A 47 7.57 -3.56 15.24
N GLY A 48 6.80 -2.76 14.54
CA GLY A 48 5.68 -3.20 13.73
C GLY A 48 5.24 -2.09 12.82
N ILE A 49 4.46 -2.44 11.82
CA ILE A 49 3.92 -1.49 10.84
C ILE A 49 2.40 -1.67 10.79
N VAL A 50 1.70 -0.54 10.70
CA VAL A 50 0.29 -0.51 10.33
C VAL A 50 0.21 0.08 8.93
N LEU A 51 -0.32 -0.69 7.99
CA LEU A 51 -0.60 -0.20 6.63
C LEU A 51 -2.04 0.27 6.59
N SER A 52 -2.27 1.51 6.20
CA SER A 52 -3.60 2.12 6.23
C SER A 52 -3.89 2.94 4.97
N GLY A 53 -5.14 3.32 4.82
CA GLY A 53 -5.62 4.21 3.79
C GLY A 53 -6.52 5.28 4.38
N SER A 54 -7.50 5.74 3.61
CA SER A 54 -8.47 6.71 4.11
C SER A 54 -9.59 6.01 4.86
N GLU A 55 -10.48 6.81 5.46
CA GLU A 55 -11.63 6.27 6.18
C GLU A 55 -12.60 5.49 5.27
N ARG A 56 -12.65 5.85 3.99
CA ARG A 56 -13.59 5.25 3.04
C ARG A 56 -12.98 4.15 2.20
N VAL A 57 -11.69 4.23 1.96
CA VAL A 57 -11.01 3.33 1.02
C VAL A 57 -9.62 3.02 1.55
N PHE A 58 -9.33 1.74 1.70
CA PHE A 58 -7.96 1.30 1.93
C PHE A 58 -7.15 1.48 0.63
N SER A 59 -7.53 0.76 -0.41
CA SER A 59 -7.04 0.97 -1.77
C SER A 59 -8.00 0.31 -2.76
N ALA A 60 -8.29 1.00 -3.84
CA ALA A 60 -9.11 0.45 -4.94
C ALA A 60 -8.34 -0.55 -5.81
N GLY A 61 -7.04 -0.73 -5.58
CA GLY A 61 -6.21 -1.61 -6.37
C GLY A 61 -5.50 -0.88 -7.51
N LEU A 62 -5.07 -1.63 -8.51
CA LEU A 62 -4.31 -1.08 -9.62
C LEU A 62 -5.03 0.08 -10.30
N ASP A 63 -4.27 1.11 -10.61
CA ASP A 63 -4.75 2.25 -11.36
C ASP A 63 -4.84 1.85 -12.85
N VAL A 64 -6.00 1.36 -13.25
CA VAL A 64 -6.21 0.87 -14.61
C VAL A 64 -6.02 1.97 -15.66
N PRO A 65 -6.57 3.19 -15.48
CA PRO A 65 -6.28 4.28 -16.42
C PRO A 65 -4.77 4.56 -16.58
N HIS A 66 -4.03 4.54 -15.48
CA HIS A 66 -2.58 4.72 -15.54
C HIS A 66 -1.92 3.59 -16.33
N LEU A 67 -2.32 2.35 -16.08
CA LEU A 67 -1.78 1.19 -16.78
C LEU A 67 -2.08 1.27 -18.29
N LEU A 68 -3.30 1.64 -18.64
CA LEU A 68 -3.70 1.81 -20.04
C LEU A 68 -2.97 2.97 -20.72
N SER A 69 -2.58 4.00 -19.97
CA SER A 69 -1.86 5.15 -20.53
C SER A 69 -0.50 4.78 -21.10
N HIS A 70 0.06 3.64 -20.71
CA HIS A 70 1.34 3.17 -21.23
C HIS A 70 1.23 2.65 -22.66
N GLY A 71 0.02 2.35 -23.13
CA GLY A 71 -0.19 1.85 -24.50
C GLY A 71 0.63 0.61 -24.78
N GLU A 72 1.46 0.67 -25.82
CA GLU A 72 2.32 -0.45 -26.21
C GLU A 72 3.73 -0.39 -25.62
N ASP A 73 3.97 0.54 -24.71
CA ASP A 73 5.27 0.65 -24.03
C ASP A 73 5.41 -0.49 -23.02
N ARG A 74 6.06 -1.57 -23.46
CA ARG A 74 6.24 -2.77 -22.66
C ARG A 74 7.05 -2.54 -21.40
N HIS A 75 8.05 -1.65 -21.46
CA HIS A 75 8.88 -1.33 -20.29
C HIS A 75 8.04 -0.65 -19.21
N ALA A 76 7.20 0.31 -19.60
CA ALA A 76 6.36 1.02 -18.65
C ALA A 76 5.30 0.08 -18.03
N VAL A 77 4.70 -0.80 -18.83
CA VAL A 77 3.75 -1.79 -18.35
C VAL A 77 4.44 -2.74 -17.36
N LEU A 78 5.60 -3.25 -17.72
CA LEU A 78 6.36 -4.16 -16.87
C LEU A 78 6.76 -3.49 -15.56
N ASP A 79 7.23 -2.24 -15.62
CA ASP A 79 7.58 -1.47 -14.42
C ASP A 79 6.40 -1.31 -13.48
N SER A 80 5.22 -1.04 -14.02
CA SER A 80 3.99 -0.91 -13.21
C SER A 80 3.67 -2.22 -12.48
N TRP A 81 3.74 -3.34 -13.17
CA TRP A 81 3.51 -4.65 -12.58
C TRP A 81 4.57 -5.02 -11.54
N GLN A 82 5.84 -4.77 -11.86
CA GLN A 82 6.94 -5.03 -10.94
C GLN A 82 6.82 -4.18 -9.67
N ALA A 83 6.40 -2.93 -9.80
CA ALA A 83 6.20 -2.06 -8.65
C ALA A 83 5.07 -2.59 -7.76
N PHE A 84 3.96 -3.02 -8.35
CA PHE A 84 2.85 -3.60 -7.58
C PHE A 84 3.27 -4.88 -6.88
N PHE A 85 3.85 -5.83 -7.59
CA PHE A 85 4.33 -7.08 -6.99
C PHE A 85 5.45 -6.82 -5.98
N GLY A 86 6.21 -5.76 -6.17
CA GLY A 86 7.23 -5.33 -5.21
C GLY A 86 6.66 -4.98 -3.85
N ILE A 87 5.46 -4.34 -3.80
CA ILE A 87 4.79 -4.09 -2.52
C ILE A 87 4.42 -5.42 -1.85
N ALA A 88 3.76 -6.30 -2.60
CA ALA A 88 3.32 -7.59 -2.09
C ALA A 88 4.51 -8.38 -1.52
N ARG A 89 5.61 -8.39 -2.25
CA ARG A 89 6.85 -9.05 -1.82
C ARG A 89 7.42 -8.42 -0.56
N THR A 90 7.47 -7.09 -0.50
CA THR A 90 7.99 -6.36 0.67
C THR A 90 7.17 -6.69 1.92
N LEU A 91 5.84 -6.74 1.78
CA LEU A 91 4.95 -7.10 2.88
C LEU A 91 5.16 -8.55 3.31
N ALA A 92 5.19 -9.47 2.34
CA ALA A 92 5.32 -10.90 2.63
C ALA A 92 6.68 -11.25 3.25
N GLU A 93 7.74 -10.56 2.86
CA GLU A 93 9.10 -10.80 3.35
C GLU A 93 9.46 -9.94 4.56
N SER A 94 8.53 -9.15 5.08
CA SER A 94 8.82 -8.26 6.21
C SER A 94 9.29 -9.04 7.43
N ARG A 95 10.37 -8.52 8.05
CA ARG A 95 10.95 -9.09 9.27
C ARG A 95 10.20 -8.66 10.53
N ILE A 96 9.29 -7.70 10.41
CA ILE A 96 8.48 -7.21 11.52
C ILE A 96 7.00 -7.37 11.16
N PRO A 97 6.11 -7.48 12.16
CA PRO A 97 4.69 -7.64 11.88
C PRO A 97 4.12 -6.46 11.11
N VAL A 98 3.24 -6.74 10.15
CA VAL A 98 2.50 -5.73 9.42
C VAL A 98 1.01 -6.02 9.56
N VAL A 99 0.27 -5.03 10.04
CA VAL A 99 -1.18 -5.10 10.20
C VAL A 99 -1.82 -4.20 9.17
N ALA A 100 -2.80 -4.72 8.43
CA ALA A 100 -3.62 -3.90 7.54
C ALA A 100 -4.80 -3.35 8.31
N ALA A 101 -4.93 -2.03 8.35
CA ALA A 101 -6.09 -1.35 8.94
C ALA A 101 -7.08 -1.01 7.84
N LEU A 102 -8.10 -1.86 7.68
CA LEU A 102 -9.08 -1.77 6.59
C LEU A 102 -10.28 -0.97 7.08
N THR A 103 -10.16 0.35 7.04
CA THR A 103 -11.22 1.26 7.48
C THR A 103 -12.27 1.51 6.40
N GLY A 104 -12.07 0.99 5.20
CA GLY A 104 -12.98 1.16 4.09
C GLY A 104 -12.78 0.11 3.01
N HIS A 105 -13.23 0.42 1.80
CA HIS A 105 -13.20 -0.50 0.67
C HIS A 105 -11.78 -0.94 0.31
N SER A 106 -11.61 -2.21 0.01
CA SER A 106 -10.31 -2.78 -0.35
C SER A 106 -10.46 -3.86 -1.41
N PRO A 107 -10.99 -3.51 -2.61
CA PRO A 107 -11.16 -4.48 -3.69
C PRO A 107 -9.85 -4.77 -4.43
N ALA A 108 -9.87 -5.82 -5.21
CA ALA A 108 -8.82 -6.16 -6.19
C ALA A 108 -7.40 -6.10 -5.59
N GLY A 109 -6.52 -5.26 -6.13
CA GLY A 109 -5.15 -5.13 -5.64
C GLY A 109 -5.05 -4.66 -4.20
N GLY A 110 -6.03 -3.87 -3.71
CA GLY A 110 -6.11 -3.50 -2.31
C GLY A 110 -6.30 -4.73 -1.42
N CYS A 111 -7.15 -5.65 -1.84
CA CYS A 111 -7.34 -6.92 -1.14
C CYS A 111 -6.05 -7.75 -1.17
N VAL A 112 -5.35 -7.78 -2.29
CA VAL A 112 -4.07 -8.50 -2.40
C VAL A 112 -3.07 -7.97 -1.39
N LEU A 113 -2.92 -6.64 -1.27
CA LEU A 113 -2.01 -6.05 -0.29
C LEU A 113 -2.40 -6.41 1.14
N ALA A 114 -3.71 -6.33 1.44
CA ALA A 114 -4.20 -6.69 2.76
C ALA A 114 -3.89 -8.15 3.11
N LEU A 115 -4.04 -9.05 2.14
CA LEU A 115 -3.75 -10.47 2.34
C LEU A 115 -2.25 -10.76 2.51
N CYS A 116 -1.39 -9.89 2.02
CA CYS A 116 0.06 -10.03 2.21
C CYS A 116 0.52 -9.58 3.59
N CYS A 117 -0.33 -8.88 4.34
CA CYS A 117 -0.05 -8.49 5.72
C CYS A 117 -0.24 -9.68 6.67
N ASP A 118 0.35 -9.57 7.86
CA ASP A 118 0.29 -10.65 8.86
C ASP A 118 -1.06 -10.71 9.56
N TYR A 119 -1.72 -9.58 9.70
CA TYR A 119 -3.01 -9.48 10.37
C TYR A 119 -3.85 -8.38 9.72
N ARG A 120 -5.16 -8.54 9.75
CA ARG A 120 -6.12 -7.59 9.16
C ARG A 120 -7.16 -7.21 10.20
N ILE A 121 -7.37 -5.91 10.37
CA ILE A 121 -8.44 -5.36 11.18
C ILE A 121 -9.37 -4.61 10.23
N MET A 122 -10.64 -4.96 10.26
CA MET A 122 -11.64 -4.34 9.38
C MET A 122 -12.62 -3.53 10.19
N ALA A 123 -12.98 -2.37 9.67
CA ALA A 123 -14.08 -1.60 10.22
C ALA A 123 -15.39 -2.36 9.98
N ARG A 124 -16.26 -2.36 10.98
CA ARG A 124 -17.59 -2.92 10.81
C ARG A 124 -18.46 -1.92 10.06
N SER A 125 -19.05 -2.37 8.97
CA SER A 125 -20.02 -1.56 8.23
C SER A 125 -21.43 -1.87 8.72
N PRO A 126 -22.30 -0.86 8.82
CA PRO A 126 -23.70 -1.09 9.13
C PRO A 126 -24.49 -1.70 7.97
N ASP A 127 -23.93 -1.69 6.76
CA ASP A 127 -24.63 -2.18 5.56
C ASP A 127 -24.18 -3.60 5.22
#